data_4c177d93cb02807abcc3b01e5e6db4fb
#
_entry.id   4c177d93cb02807abcc3b01e5e6db4fb
#
_cell.length_a   1.000
_cell.length_b   1.000
_cell.length_c   1.000
_cell.angle_alpha   90.00
_cell.angle_beta   90.00
_cell.angle_gamma   90.00
#
_symmetry.space_group_name_H-M   'P 1'
#
loop_
_entity.id
_entity.type
_entity.pdbx_description
1 polymer ?
#
loop_
_entity_poly.entity_id
_entity_poly.type
_entity_poly.pdbx_seq_one_letter_code
_entity_poly.pdbx_strand_id
1 'polypeptide(L)'
;MVRKLKKTVSNISPILIKMADDEFVINFGSETVAIMERYYKGLDLLANDTLEEAELIFKNLVNEVRGYYDSIVALINIFSERGDFPNISKIYNVGTKDLKLILGQLPENGKIPFTYASNKGFLKFLYKLGVKHLNTSRINDAIT
;
A
#
# COMPACT_ATOMS: atom_id res chain seq x y z
N MET A 1 18.31 17.98 17.57
CA MET A 1 17.45 18.45 16.85
C MET A 1 17.01 17.70 15.70
N VAL A 2 17.84 17.54 14.80
CA VAL A 2 17.47 16.85 13.62
C VAL A 2 16.94 15.48 13.85
N ARG A 3 17.49 14.76 14.74
CA ARG A 3 17.07 13.43 14.97
C ARG A 3 15.67 13.30 15.41
N LYS A 4 15.09 14.34 15.91
CA LYS A 4 13.76 14.24 16.31
C LYS A 4 12.83 14.03 15.20
N LEU A 5 13.16 14.54 14.05
CA LEU A 5 12.31 14.39 12.92
C LEU A 5 12.12 12.97 12.53
N LYS A 6 13.13 12.14 12.74
CA LYS A 6 13.00 10.78 12.38
C LYS A 6 12.04 10.05 13.20
N LYS A 7 11.83 10.49 14.40
CA LYS A 7 10.96 9.78 15.25
C LYS A 7 9.52 9.88 14.90
N THR A 8 9.17 10.85 14.08
CA THR A 8 7.77 11.03 13.75
C THR A 8 7.35 10.18 12.58
N VAL A 9 8.29 9.53 11.95
CA VAL A 9 7.98 8.71 10.79
C VAL A 9 7.21 7.47 11.17
N SER A 10 6.28 7.08 10.33
CA SER A 10 5.52 5.84 10.49
C SER A 10 4.57 5.81 11.65
N ASN A 11 4.09 6.95 12.03
CA ASN A 11 3.15 7.00 13.11
C ASN A 11 1.71 6.77 12.69
N ILE A 12 1.43 6.81 11.39
CA ILE A 12 0.07 6.64 10.90
C ILE A 12 -0.16 5.19 10.52
N SER A 13 -1.21 4.61 11.07
CA SER A 13 -1.55 3.21 10.81
C SER A 13 -2.99 3.10 10.31
N PRO A 14 -3.30 2.03 9.56
CA PRO A 14 -4.64 1.87 9.03
C PRO A 14 -5.62 1.41 10.10
N ILE A 15 -6.87 1.82 9.92
CA ILE A 15 -7.97 1.34 10.75
C ILE A 15 -9.06 0.83 9.82
N LEU A 16 -9.80 -0.17 10.26
CA LEU A 16 -10.93 -0.67 9.51
C LEU A 16 -12.19 -0.05 10.06
N ILE A 17 -12.98 0.53 9.17
CA ILE A 17 -14.24 1.16 9.53
C ILE A 17 -15.37 0.35 8.93
N LYS A 18 -16.35 -0.03 9.74
CA LYS A 18 -17.49 -0.81 9.29
C LYS A 18 -18.44 0.07 8.50
N MET A 19 -18.75 -0.33 7.28
CA MET A 19 -19.64 0.42 6.42
C MET A 19 -21.00 -0.22 6.29
N ALA A 20 -21.07 -1.54 6.34
CA ALA A 20 -22.30 -2.30 6.29
C ALA A 20 -22.05 -3.56 7.10
N ASP A 21 -23.00 -4.47 7.16
CA ASP A 21 -22.93 -5.62 8.05
C ASP A 21 -21.55 -6.28 8.19
N ASP A 22 -21.05 -6.82 7.12
CA ASP A 22 -19.78 -7.49 7.15
C ASP A 22 -18.72 -6.76 6.33
N GLU A 23 -19.00 -5.52 5.94
CA GLU A 23 -18.15 -4.80 4.99
C GLU A 23 -17.36 -3.70 5.67
N PHE A 24 -16.07 -3.68 5.39
CA PHE A 24 -15.15 -2.73 6.01
C PHE A 24 -14.35 -1.97 4.98
N VAL A 25 -13.95 -0.75 5.33
CA VAL A 25 -13.05 0.03 4.49
C VAL A 25 -11.78 0.34 5.27
N ILE A 26 -10.69 0.46 4.56
CA ILE A 26 -9.41 0.83 5.13
C ILE A 26 -9.34 2.35 5.18
N ASN A 27 -9.03 2.89 6.34
CA ASN A 27 -9.04 4.33 6.54
C ASN A 27 -7.83 4.73 7.40
N PHE A 28 -7.55 6.01 7.46
CA PHE A 28 -6.40 6.51 8.23
C PHE A 28 -6.81 7.65 9.15
N GLY A 29 -8.07 7.66 9.54
CA GLY A 29 -8.58 8.65 10.48
C GLY A 29 -8.54 10.06 9.90
N SER A 30 -8.17 11.00 10.73
CA SER A 30 -8.15 12.39 10.32
C SER A 30 -7.09 12.69 9.27
N GLU A 31 -6.15 11.78 9.05
CA GLU A 31 -5.08 11.98 8.07
C GLU A 31 -5.46 11.55 6.66
N THR A 32 -6.63 10.93 6.50
CA THR A 32 -7.01 10.33 5.23
C THR A 32 -6.95 11.30 4.05
N VAL A 33 -7.54 12.49 4.22
CA VAL A 33 -7.60 13.45 3.12
C VAL A 33 -6.20 13.95 2.74
N ALA A 34 -5.38 14.27 3.74
CA ALA A 34 -4.03 14.77 3.47
C ALA A 34 -3.19 13.71 2.76
N ILE A 35 -3.34 12.45 3.16
CA ILE A 35 -2.64 11.34 2.53
C ILE A 35 -3.06 11.21 1.07
N MET A 36 -4.36 11.28 0.81
CA MET A 36 -4.87 11.16 -0.55
C MET A 36 -4.39 12.29 -1.43
N GLU A 37 -4.33 13.51 -0.91
CA GLU A 37 -3.86 14.64 -1.68
C GLU A 37 -2.41 14.47 -2.09
N ARG A 38 -1.58 13.95 -1.20
CA ARG A 38 -0.19 13.68 -1.53
C ARG A 38 -0.07 12.60 -2.58
N TYR A 39 -0.88 11.56 -2.47
CA TYR A 39 -0.88 10.47 -3.43
C TYR A 39 -1.27 10.97 -4.83
N TYR A 40 -2.32 11.78 -4.91
CA TYR A 40 -2.74 12.31 -6.19
C TYR A 40 -1.70 13.24 -6.81
N LYS A 41 -0.97 13.97 -5.97
CA LYS A 41 0.11 14.79 -6.47
C LYS A 41 1.19 13.91 -7.10
N GLY A 42 1.49 12.78 -6.47
CA GLY A 42 2.43 11.82 -7.05
C GLY A 42 1.96 11.30 -8.38
N LEU A 43 0.66 11.00 -8.50
CA LEU A 43 0.10 10.53 -9.77
C LEU A 43 0.21 11.60 -10.85
N ASP A 44 -0.03 12.87 -10.51
CA ASP A 44 0.09 13.94 -11.46
C ASP A 44 1.52 14.09 -11.96
N LEU A 45 2.49 13.98 -11.07
CA LEU A 45 3.89 14.05 -11.45
C LEU A 45 4.26 12.88 -12.36
N LEU A 46 3.71 11.72 -12.09
CA LEU A 46 3.96 10.54 -12.89
C LEU A 46 3.39 10.75 -14.31
N ALA A 47 2.19 11.30 -14.39
CA ALA A 47 1.54 11.56 -15.67
C ALA A 47 2.29 12.60 -16.50
N ASN A 48 3.05 13.48 -15.85
CA ASN A 48 3.81 14.51 -16.51
C ASN A 48 5.28 14.16 -16.68
N ASP A 49 5.60 12.88 -16.61
CA ASP A 49 6.94 12.36 -16.80
C ASP A 49 7.99 12.87 -15.82
N THR A 50 7.55 13.28 -14.63
CA THR A 50 8.47 13.64 -13.56
C THR A 50 8.59 12.45 -12.63
N LEU A 51 9.16 11.39 -13.15
CA LEU A 51 9.21 10.11 -12.47
C LEU A 51 9.93 10.16 -11.14
N GLU A 52 11.06 10.85 -11.07
CA GLU A 52 11.83 10.86 -9.83
C GLU A 52 11.10 11.56 -8.70
N GLU A 53 10.41 12.65 -9.02
CA GLU A 53 9.66 13.36 -8.00
C GLU A 53 8.46 12.54 -7.54
N ALA A 54 7.80 11.87 -8.48
CA ALA A 54 6.68 11.01 -8.15
C ALA A 54 7.14 9.88 -7.23
N GLU A 55 8.25 9.27 -7.57
CA GLU A 55 8.78 8.17 -6.77
C GLU A 55 9.08 8.62 -5.35
N LEU A 56 9.63 9.81 -5.20
CA LEU A 56 9.95 10.34 -3.88
C LEU A 56 8.69 10.51 -3.04
N ILE A 57 7.62 11.04 -3.64
CA ILE A 57 6.36 11.19 -2.92
C ILE A 57 5.83 9.83 -2.44
N PHE A 58 5.84 8.83 -3.32
CA PHE A 58 5.33 7.52 -2.93
C PHE A 58 6.21 6.87 -1.85
N LYS A 59 7.52 7.03 -1.94
CA LYS A 59 8.43 6.49 -0.92
C LYS A 59 8.18 7.15 0.43
N ASN A 60 8.00 8.46 0.44
CA ASN A 60 7.73 9.16 1.69
C ASN A 60 6.41 8.70 2.30
N LEU A 61 5.39 8.50 1.46
CA LEU A 61 4.11 8.01 1.95
C LEU A 61 4.24 6.61 2.55
N VAL A 62 4.98 5.74 1.89
CA VAL A 62 5.17 4.38 2.41
C VAL A 62 5.88 4.41 3.76
N ASN A 63 6.85 5.32 3.92
CA ASN A 63 7.59 5.43 5.17
C ASN A 63 6.77 6.03 6.31
N GLU A 64 5.88 6.95 5.98
CA GLU A 64 5.12 7.66 7.01
C GLU A 64 3.79 7.00 7.35
N VAL A 65 3.22 6.27 6.40
CA VAL A 65 1.87 5.71 6.55
C VAL A 65 1.94 4.20 6.36
N ARG A 66 1.76 3.46 7.46
CA ARG A 66 1.78 2.01 7.38
C ARG A 66 0.52 1.54 6.67
N GLY A 67 0.68 0.57 5.81
CA GLY A 67 -0.48 -0.05 5.17
C GLY A 67 -1.21 0.80 4.15
N TYR A 68 -0.57 1.83 3.61
CA TYR A 68 -1.20 2.62 2.55
C TYR A 68 -0.83 1.99 1.21
N TYR A 69 -1.64 1.04 0.79
CA TYR A 69 -1.31 0.18 -0.34
C TYR A 69 -1.35 0.89 -1.70
N ASP A 70 -2.04 2.02 -1.80
CA ASP A 70 -2.02 2.76 -3.06
C ASP A 70 -0.59 3.16 -3.43
N SER A 71 0.18 3.66 -2.46
CA SER A 71 1.57 4.03 -2.72
C SER A 71 2.47 2.82 -2.92
N ILE A 72 2.20 1.74 -2.19
CA ILE A 72 2.96 0.51 -2.36
C ILE A 72 2.80 -0.01 -3.78
N VAL A 73 1.57 -0.04 -4.29
CA VAL A 73 1.30 -0.51 -5.64
C VAL A 73 1.94 0.42 -6.68
N ALA A 74 1.89 1.74 -6.43
CA ALA A 74 2.52 2.69 -7.34
C ALA A 74 4.02 2.42 -7.45
N LEU A 75 4.69 2.15 -6.33
CA LEU A 75 6.12 1.86 -6.36
C LEU A 75 6.40 0.52 -7.03
N ILE A 76 5.56 -0.48 -6.82
CA ILE A 76 5.73 -1.76 -7.50
C ILE A 76 5.72 -1.54 -9.01
N ASN A 77 4.78 -0.72 -9.49
CA ASN A 77 4.68 -0.46 -10.92
C ASN A 77 5.90 0.28 -11.44
N ILE A 78 6.38 1.28 -10.70
CA ILE A 78 7.56 2.04 -11.10
C ILE A 78 8.79 1.14 -11.17
N PHE A 79 9.02 0.36 -10.12
CA PHE A 79 10.18 -0.51 -10.07
C PHE A 79 10.10 -1.61 -11.12
N SER A 80 8.89 -2.11 -11.40
CA SER A 80 8.71 -3.17 -12.39
C SER A 80 9.05 -2.69 -13.79
N GLU A 81 8.65 -1.46 -14.11
CA GLU A 81 8.96 -0.90 -15.43
C GLU A 81 10.45 -0.72 -15.63
N ARG A 82 11.18 -0.48 -14.56
CA ARG A 82 12.63 -0.31 -14.65
C ARG A 82 13.40 -1.61 -14.52
N GLY A 83 12.71 -2.71 -14.21
CA GLY A 83 13.39 -3.97 -13.94
C GLY A 83 14.25 -3.92 -12.69
N ASP A 84 13.86 -3.10 -11.72
CA ASP A 84 14.63 -2.90 -10.50
C ASP A 84 14.25 -3.96 -9.47
N PHE A 85 14.74 -5.18 -9.69
CA PHE A 85 14.36 -6.32 -8.87
C PHE A 85 14.66 -6.18 -7.38
N PRO A 86 15.80 -5.63 -6.96
CA PRO A 86 16.05 -5.46 -5.54
C PRO A 86 14.99 -4.60 -4.84
N ASN A 87 14.57 -3.51 -5.48
CA ASN A 87 13.55 -2.65 -4.89
C ASN A 87 12.17 -3.27 -4.98
N ILE A 88 11.90 -4.07 -6.01
CA ILE A 88 10.64 -4.80 -6.09
C ILE A 88 10.52 -5.73 -4.89
N SER A 89 11.57 -6.48 -4.57
CA SER A 89 11.54 -7.38 -3.43
C SER A 89 11.30 -6.63 -2.13
N LYS A 90 11.96 -5.50 -1.96
CA LYS A 90 11.81 -4.72 -0.74
C LYS A 90 10.38 -4.22 -0.56
N ILE A 91 9.78 -3.70 -1.62
CA ILE A 91 8.44 -3.13 -1.50
C ILE A 91 7.40 -4.21 -1.28
N TYR A 92 7.56 -5.40 -1.87
CA TYR A 92 6.67 -6.50 -1.58
C TYR A 92 6.80 -6.94 -0.12
N ASN A 93 8.01 -6.91 0.43
CA ASN A 93 8.19 -7.26 1.84
C ASN A 93 7.50 -6.27 2.76
N VAL A 94 7.57 -4.99 2.43
CA VAL A 94 6.87 -3.97 3.20
C VAL A 94 5.36 -4.23 3.18
N GLY A 95 4.82 -4.45 1.98
CA GLY A 95 3.38 -4.70 1.85
C GLY A 95 2.94 -5.95 2.58
N THR A 96 3.73 -7.02 2.49
CA THR A 96 3.39 -8.26 3.16
C THR A 96 3.43 -8.11 4.67
N LYS A 97 4.42 -7.38 5.17
CA LYS A 97 4.53 -7.17 6.60
C LYS A 97 3.35 -6.36 7.13
N ASP A 98 2.89 -5.39 6.37
CA ASP A 98 1.79 -4.53 6.81
C ASP A 98 0.43 -5.20 6.74
N LEU A 99 0.32 -6.36 6.08
CA LEU A 99 -0.96 -7.08 6.04
C LEU A 99 -1.51 -7.36 7.43
N LYS A 100 -0.64 -7.59 8.39
CA LYS A 100 -1.10 -7.88 9.75
C LYS A 100 -1.90 -6.74 10.34
N LEU A 101 -1.57 -5.51 9.96
CA LEU A 101 -2.25 -4.35 10.51
C LEU A 101 -3.71 -4.30 10.08
N ILE A 102 -3.99 -4.82 8.90
CA ILE A 102 -5.34 -4.83 8.37
C ILE A 102 -6.06 -6.11 8.73
N LEU A 103 -5.44 -7.25 8.46
CA LEU A 103 -6.09 -8.52 8.71
C LEU A 103 -6.33 -8.77 10.20
N GLY A 104 -5.47 -8.20 11.06
CA GLY A 104 -5.67 -8.34 12.49
C GLY A 104 -6.89 -7.64 13.03
N GLN A 105 -7.41 -6.66 12.29
CA GLN A 105 -8.61 -5.94 12.71
C GLN A 105 -9.88 -6.52 12.10
N LEU A 106 -9.76 -7.37 11.09
CA LEU A 106 -10.91 -7.88 10.35
C LEU A 106 -11.59 -8.99 11.14
N PRO A 107 -12.89 -8.89 11.39
CA PRO A 107 -13.62 -9.97 12.08
C PRO A 107 -13.67 -11.21 11.21
N GLU A 108 -14.01 -12.34 11.83
CA GLU A 108 -14.00 -13.62 11.16
C GLU A 108 -14.75 -13.65 9.83
N ASN A 109 -15.92 -13.05 9.78
CA ASN A 109 -16.71 -13.02 8.54
C ASN A 109 -16.66 -11.69 7.84
N GLY A 110 -15.68 -10.86 8.19
CA GLY A 110 -15.58 -9.53 7.59
C GLY A 110 -15.06 -9.56 6.18
N LYS A 111 -15.47 -8.59 5.39
CA LYS A 111 -15.07 -8.45 4.00
C LYS A 111 -14.50 -7.07 3.74
N ILE A 112 -13.56 -7.02 2.81
CA ILE A 112 -12.99 -5.75 2.36
C ILE A 112 -13.32 -5.64 0.88
N PRO A 113 -14.52 -5.14 0.54
CA PRO A 113 -14.99 -5.18 -0.84
C PRO A 113 -14.25 -4.24 -1.77
N PHE A 114 -14.13 -4.64 -3.02
CA PHE A 114 -13.47 -3.84 -4.05
C PHE A 114 -14.30 -2.63 -4.44
N THR A 115 -15.58 -2.60 -4.10
CA THR A 115 -16.46 -1.49 -4.47
C THR A 115 -16.11 -0.19 -3.77
N TYR A 116 -15.45 -0.26 -2.63
CA TYR A 116 -15.02 0.96 -1.93
C TYR A 116 -13.65 1.38 -2.44
N ALA A 117 -13.56 2.63 -2.89
CA ALA A 117 -12.32 3.12 -3.49
C ALA A 117 -11.11 2.98 -2.57
N SER A 118 -11.28 3.19 -1.28
CA SER A 118 -10.17 3.14 -0.34
C SER A 118 -9.63 1.73 -0.15
N ASN A 119 -10.33 0.71 -0.62
CA ASN A 119 -9.88 -0.67 -0.50
C ASN A 119 -9.12 -1.16 -1.72
N LYS A 120 -9.15 -0.40 -2.82
CA LYS A 120 -8.62 -0.91 -4.08
C LYS A 120 -7.12 -1.16 -4.07
N GLY A 121 -6.37 -0.28 -3.45
CA GLY A 121 -4.92 -0.46 -3.38
C GLY A 121 -4.54 -1.74 -2.67
N PHE A 122 -5.21 -2.02 -1.55
CA PHE A 122 -4.96 -3.23 -0.78
C PHE A 122 -5.25 -4.48 -1.62
N LEU A 123 -6.39 -4.47 -2.31
CA LEU A 123 -6.79 -5.63 -3.10
C LEU A 123 -5.90 -5.80 -4.32
N LYS A 124 -5.44 -4.69 -4.92
CA LYS A 124 -4.50 -4.77 -6.03
C LYS A 124 -3.17 -5.36 -5.57
N PHE A 125 -2.75 -5.01 -4.36
CA PHE A 125 -1.52 -5.58 -3.82
C PHE A 125 -1.64 -7.09 -3.65
N LEU A 126 -2.76 -7.54 -3.11
CA LEU A 126 -2.97 -8.98 -2.93
C LEU A 126 -2.95 -9.71 -4.26
N TYR A 127 -3.55 -9.12 -5.28
CA TYR A 127 -3.53 -9.72 -6.60
C TYR A 127 -2.10 -9.81 -7.13
N LYS A 128 -1.33 -8.73 -7.01
CA LYS A 128 0.05 -8.73 -7.48
C LYS A 128 0.91 -9.73 -6.71
N LEU A 129 0.65 -9.89 -5.44
CA LEU A 129 1.39 -10.83 -4.62
C LEU A 129 1.14 -12.27 -5.09
N GLY A 130 -0.11 -12.59 -5.43
CA GLY A 130 -0.43 -13.90 -5.98
C GLY A 130 0.26 -14.16 -7.31
N VAL A 131 0.26 -13.17 -8.19
CA VAL A 131 0.93 -13.29 -9.48
C VAL A 131 2.44 -13.48 -9.30
N LYS A 132 3.02 -12.75 -8.34
CA LYS A 132 4.44 -12.87 -8.06
C LYS A 132 4.80 -14.31 -7.66
N HIS A 133 4.01 -14.93 -6.80
CA HIS A 133 4.26 -16.29 -6.39
C HIS A 133 4.17 -17.27 -7.56
N LEU A 134 3.20 -17.08 -8.43
CA LEU A 134 3.08 -17.93 -9.61
C LEU A 134 4.28 -17.76 -10.53
N ASN A 135 4.70 -16.52 -10.75
CA ASN A 135 5.81 -16.24 -11.65
C ASN A 135 7.14 -16.76 -11.14
N THR A 136 7.25 -16.97 -9.84
CA THR A 136 8.48 -17.53 -9.28
C THR A 136 8.39 -19.05 -9.14
N SER A 137 7.41 -19.66 -9.79
CA SER A 137 7.21 -21.11 -9.76
C SER A 137 6.85 -21.63 -8.39
N ARG A 138 6.20 -20.81 -7.61
CA ARG A 138 5.78 -21.22 -6.27
C ARG A 138 4.28 -21.45 -6.26
N ILE A 139 3.84 -22.22 -7.22
CA ILE A 139 2.43 -22.49 -7.39
C ILE A 139 1.78 -23.08 -6.16
N ASN A 140 2.46 -23.99 -5.50
CA ASN A 140 1.88 -24.60 -4.31
C ASN A 140 1.67 -23.56 -3.20
N ASP A 141 2.61 -22.63 -3.04
CA ASP A 141 2.47 -21.58 -2.04
C ASP A 141 1.29 -20.68 -2.36
N ALA A 142 1.07 -20.38 -3.61
CA ALA A 142 -0.01 -19.52 -4.00
C ALA A 142 -1.37 -20.17 -3.84
N ILE A 143 -1.45 -21.47 -4.02
CA ILE A 143 -2.70 -22.20 -3.93
C ILE A 143 -3.07 -22.55 -2.50
N THR A 144 -2.09 -22.91 -1.71
CA THR A 144 -2.36 -23.32 -0.34
C THR A 144 -2.46 -22.11 0.58
#